data_7c11bfae87b170088f383e7f39aabff4
#
_entry.id   7c11bfae87b170088f383e7f39aabff4
#
_cell.length_a   1.000
_cell.length_b   1.000
_cell.length_c   1.000
_cell.angle_alpha   90.00
_cell.angle_beta   90.00
_cell.angle_gamma   90.00
#
_symmetry.space_group_name_H-M   'P 1'
#
loop_
_entity.id
_entity.type
_entity.pdbx_description
1 polymer ?
#
loop_
_entity_poly.entity_id
_entity_poly.type
_entity_poly.pdbx_seq_one_letter_code
_entity_poly.pdbx_strand_id
1 'polypeptide(L)'
;DVHKLTEDRKLILGGVEIPYEKGLLGHSDADVLLHAIMDALLGAAALGDIGKHFPDIDPQYKGISSIKLLEHVAALLDENGYVVENIDATIIAQRPKMRPYIDQMRENIAKALGVETDQINVKATTEEGLGFTGTGEGISSQAICAIEKYTNYSSIDVAAPAAGCGGCCAMNNQ
;
A
#
# COMPACT_ATOMS: atom_id res chain seq x y z
N ASP A 1 -2.16 8.80 7.69
CA ASP A 1 -2.91 8.44 8.89
C ASP A 1 -2.15 8.83 10.17
N VAL A 2 -2.85 8.91 11.30
CA VAL A 2 -2.29 9.29 12.60
C VAL A 2 -3.03 8.59 13.73
N HIS A 3 -2.27 8.08 14.72
CA HIS A 3 -2.82 7.51 15.94
C HIS A 3 -2.09 8.04 17.18
N LYS A 4 -2.88 8.27 18.26
CA LYS A 4 -2.36 8.70 19.54
C LYS A 4 -1.63 7.56 20.25
N LEU A 5 -0.48 7.84 20.86
CA LEU A 5 0.20 6.92 21.77
C LEU A 5 -0.49 6.88 23.13
N THR A 6 -0.70 5.67 23.65
CA THR A 6 -1.33 5.43 24.96
C THR A 6 -0.66 4.25 25.66
N GLU A 7 -0.76 4.21 26.98
CA GLU A 7 -0.32 3.09 27.81
C GLU A 7 -1.24 1.88 27.62
N ASP A 8 -0.82 0.72 28.08
CA ASP A 8 -1.57 -0.55 28.09
C ASP A 8 -1.98 -1.05 26.69
N ARG A 9 -1.27 -0.63 25.64
CA ARG A 9 -1.42 -1.15 24.29
C ARG A 9 -0.07 -1.57 23.69
N LYS A 10 -0.10 -2.59 22.86
CA LYS A 10 1.06 -2.98 22.06
C LYS A 10 1.28 -1.99 20.92
N LEU A 11 2.53 -1.68 20.62
CA LEU A 11 2.89 -0.92 19.43
C LEU A 11 3.06 -1.89 18.26
N ILE A 12 2.16 -1.80 17.28
CA ILE A 12 2.21 -2.63 16.06
C ILE A 12 2.33 -1.71 14.85
N LEU A 13 3.36 -1.92 14.02
CA LEU A 13 3.59 -1.18 12.78
C LEU A 13 4.07 -2.14 11.69
N GLY A 14 3.44 -2.11 10.52
CA GLY A 14 3.73 -3.03 9.44
C GLY A 14 3.54 -4.49 9.83
N GLY A 15 2.58 -4.77 10.73
CA GLY A 15 2.35 -6.10 11.28
C GLY A 15 3.45 -6.61 12.23
N VAL A 16 4.36 -5.72 12.67
CA VAL A 16 5.45 -6.06 13.61
C VAL A 16 5.15 -5.48 14.97
N GLU A 17 5.15 -6.32 16.02
CA GLU A 17 5.08 -5.86 17.42
C GLU A 17 6.43 -5.29 17.83
N ILE A 18 6.47 -4.01 18.13
CA ILE A 18 7.68 -3.28 18.53
C ILE A 18 7.69 -3.13 20.04
N PRO A 19 8.75 -3.58 20.75
CA PRO A 19 8.88 -3.37 22.18
C PRO A 19 8.95 -1.88 22.51
N TYR A 20 7.88 -1.38 23.13
CA TYR A 20 7.77 0.01 23.57
C TYR A 20 6.76 0.13 24.72
N GLU A 21 6.90 1.12 25.57
CA GLU A 21 6.04 1.34 26.75
C GLU A 21 4.60 1.75 26.40
N LYS A 22 4.39 2.26 25.20
CA LYS A 22 3.09 2.73 24.69
C LYS A 22 2.78 2.05 23.36
N GLY A 23 1.49 1.92 23.06
CA GLY A 23 1.02 1.51 21.74
C GLY A 23 0.03 2.52 21.18
N LEU A 24 -0.45 2.27 19.97
CA LEU A 24 -1.36 3.18 19.29
C LEU A 24 -2.82 2.90 19.67
N LEU A 25 -3.59 3.97 19.84
CA LEU A 25 -5.01 3.93 20.14
C LEU A 25 -5.81 3.89 18.83
N GLY A 26 -6.64 2.86 18.66
CA GLY A 26 -7.55 2.73 17.53
C GLY A 26 -8.51 1.57 17.72
N HIS A 27 -9.44 1.38 16.77
CA HIS A 27 -10.46 0.33 16.80
C HIS A 27 -9.89 -1.06 16.49
N SER A 28 -9.00 -1.14 15.48
CA SER A 28 -8.21 -2.32 15.11
C SER A 28 -6.97 -2.47 16.02
N ASP A 29 -5.91 -3.07 15.51
CA ASP A 29 -4.56 -3.04 16.13
C ASP A 29 -3.88 -1.66 16.02
N ALA A 30 -4.52 -0.70 15.35
CA ALA A 30 -4.07 0.68 15.14
C ALA A 30 -2.73 0.81 14.41
N ASP A 31 -2.44 -0.10 13.49
CA ASP A 31 -1.23 -0.05 12.66
C ASP A 31 -1.32 1.11 11.65
N VAL A 32 -0.83 2.27 12.07
CA VAL A 32 -0.89 3.52 11.30
C VAL A 32 -0.14 3.43 9.96
N LEU A 33 0.88 2.57 9.86
CA LEU A 33 1.61 2.34 8.61
C LEU A 33 0.73 1.61 7.59
N LEU A 34 0.11 0.53 8.01
CA LEU A 34 -0.78 -0.24 7.13
C LEU A 34 -2.04 0.55 6.75
N HIS A 35 -2.58 1.36 7.67
CA HIS A 35 -3.71 2.23 7.35
C HIS A 35 -3.36 3.24 6.25
N ALA A 36 -2.20 3.90 6.34
CA ALA A 36 -1.75 4.84 5.32
C ALA A 36 -1.51 4.15 3.95
N ILE A 37 -0.98 2.93 3.96
CA ILE A 37 -0.77 2.13 2.74
C ILE A 37 -2.12 1.74 2.11
N MET A 38 -3.08 1.27 2.91
CA MET A 38 -4.41 0.90 2.42
C MET A 38 -5.14 2.10 1.81
N ASP A 39 -5.08 3.26 2.45
CA ASP A 39 -5.67 4.49 1.92
C ASP A 39 -5.01 4.94 0.61
N ALA A 40 -3.69 4.81 0.50
CA ALA A 40 -3.01 5.12 -0.75
C ALA A 40 -3.44 4.18 -1.89
N LEU A 41 -3.56 2.88 -1.62
CA LEU A 41 -3.98 1.87 -2.60
C LEU A 41 -5.44 2.06 -3.03
N LEU A 42 -6.36 2.22 -2.08
CA LEU A 42 -7.78 2.46 -2.36
C LEU A 42 -7.98 3.78 -3.11
N GLY A 43 -7.25 4.83 -2.71
CA GLY A 43 -7.28 6.13 -3.36
C GLY A 43 -6.78 6.07 -4.80
N ALA A 44 -5.67 5.38 -5.07
CA ALA A 44 -5.11 5.21 -6.41
C ALA A 44 -6.07 4.45 -7.34
N ALA A 45 -6.82 3.48 -6.82
CA ALA A 45 -7.84 2.74 -7.55
C ALA A 45 -9.21 3.46 -7.64
N ALA A 46 -9.35 4.64 -7.03
CA ALA A 46 -10.61 5.39 -6.91
C ALA A 46 -11.73 4.59 -6.18
N LEU A 47 -11.36 3.76 -5.21
CA LEU A 47 -12.29 2.92 -4.43
C LEU A 47 -12.74 3.58 -3.11
N GLY A 48 -12.23 4.77 -2.79
CA GLY A 48 -12.51 5.50 -1.55
C GLY A 48 -11.38 5.35 -0.53
N ASP A 49 -11.72 5.10 0.72
CA ASP A 49 -10.82 5.03 1.87
C ASP A 49 -11.10 3.81 2.77
N ILE A 50 -10.25 3.59 3.76
CA ILE A 50 -10.42 2.48 4.71
C ILE A 50 -11.71 2.59 5.54
N GLY A 51 -12.16 3.80 5.86
CA GLY A 51 -13.40 4.03 6.62
C GLY A 51 -14.65 3.55 5.88
N LYS A 52 -14.65 3.63 4.54
CA LYS A 52 -15.73 3.10 3.70
C LYS A 52 -15.79 1.58 3.72
N HIS A 53 -14.64 0.90 3.72
CA HIS A 53 -14.55 -0.56 3.64
C HIS A 53 -14.56 -1.24 5.01
N PHE A 54 -14.03 -0.58 6.03
CA PHE A 54 -13.87 -1.11 7.39
C PHE A 54 -14.39 -0.12 8.44
N PRO A 55 -15.73 0.10 8.53
CA PRO A 55 -16.29 1.08 9.46
C PRO A 55 -15.93 0.79 10.90
N ASP A 56 -15.50 1.80 11.66
CA ASP A 56 -15.15 1.70 13.09
C ASP A 56 -16.32 1.27 13.97
N ILE A 57 -17.54 1.45 13.49
CA ILE A 57 -18.76 1.03 14.22
C ILE A 57 -19.05 -0.46 14.09
N ASP A 58 -18.39 -1.17 13.18
CA ASP A 58 -18.63 -2.59 12.96
C ASP A 58 -17.81 -3.44 13.93
N PRO A 59 -18.48 -4.21 14.83
CA PRO A 59 -17.80 -5.03 15.83
C PRO A 59 -16.84 -6.08 15.24
N GLN A 60 -17.03 -6.49 14.00
CA GLN A 60 -16.16 -7.50 13.34
C GLN A 60 -14.72 -7.02 13.21
N TYR A 61 -14.49 -5.70 13.13
CA TYR A 61 -13.15 -5.12 12.98
C TYR A 61 -12.48 -4.75 14.30
N LYS A 62 -13.17 -4.96 15.43
CA LYS A 62 -12.61 -4.64 16.75
C LYS A 62 -11.41 -5.52 17.07
N GLY A 63 -10.24 -4.90 17.22
CA GLY A 63 -8.98 -5.59 17.52
C GLY A 63 -8.44 -6.45 16.39
N ILE A 64 -8.98 -6.33 15.17
CA ILE A 64 -8.49 -7.08 14.01
C ILE A 64 -7.07 -6.64 13.67
N SER A 65 -6.26 -7.57 13.16
CA SER A 65 -4.95 -7.26 12.58
C SER A 65 -5.10 -6.51 11.27
N SER A 66 -4.42 -5.37 11.14
CA SER A 66 -4.42 -4.56 9.91
C SER A 66 -3.76 -5.28 8.72
N ILE A 67 -2.95 -6.33 8.95
CA ILE A 67 -2.47 -7.22 7.88
C ILE A 67 -3.66 -7.90 7.18
N LYS A 68 -4.68 -8.37 7.93
CA LYS A 68 -5.89 -8.97 7.32
C LYS A 68 -6.71 -7.96 6.54
N LEU A 69 -6.75 -6.71 7.00
CA LEU A 69 -7.40 -5.63 6.25
C LEU A 69 -6.64 -5.33 4.97
N LEU A 70 -5.30 -5.34 5.00
CA LEU A 70 -4.46 -5.17 3.81
C LEU A 70 -4.64 -6.31 2.80
N GLU A 71 -4.74 -7.56 3.26
CA GLU A 71 -5.07 -8.73 2.41
C GLU A 71 -6.44 -8.54 1.71
N HIS A 72 -7.42 -7.98 2.42
CA HIS A 72 -8.72 -7.67 1.82
C HIS A 72 -8.61 -6.54 0.77
N VAL A 73 -7.82 -5.50 1.03
CA VAL A 73 -7.56 -4.45 0.03
C VAL A 73 -6.85 -5.01 -1.20
N ALA A 74 -5.89 -5.93 -1.02
CA ALA A 74 -5.24 -6.62 -2.14
C ALA A 74 -6.26 -7.37 -3.03
N ALA A 75 -7.20 -8.09 -2.41
CA ALA A 75 -8.28 -8.77 -3.15
C ALA A 75 -9.19 -7.77 -3.89
N LEU A 76 -9.54 -6.64 -3.26
CA LEU A 76 -10.33 -5.59 -3.92
C LEU A 76 -9.60 -4.98 -5.14
N LEU A 77 -8.29 -4.80 -5.07
CA LEU A 77 -7.51 -4.31 -6.21
C LEU A 77 -7.53 -5.33 -7.35
N ASP A 78 -7.30 -6.60 -7.06
CA ASP A 78 -7.32 -7.68 -8.05
C ASP A 78 -8.71 -7.80 -8.73
N GLU A 79 -9.80 -7.79 -7.96
CA GLU A 79 -11.18 -7.79 -8.46
C GLU A 79 -11.48 -6.61 -9.40
N ASN A 80 -10.82 -5.47 -9.20
CA ASN A 80 -10.95 -4.28 -10.04
C ASN A 80 -9.90 -4.21 -11.17
N GLY A 81 -9.07 -5.24 -11.32
CA GLY A 81 -8.07 -5.36 -12.39
C GLY A 81 -6.84 -4.49 -12.18
N TYR A 82 -6.44 -4.26 -10.94
CA TYR A 82 -5.23 -3.51 -10.59
C TYR A 82 -4.15 -4.42 -10.00
N VAL A 83 -2.90 -4.13 -10.33
CA VAL A 83 -1.69 -4.68 -9.69
C VAL A 83 -0.91 -3.57 -9.02
N VAL A 84 -0.26 -3.90 -7.92
CA VAL A 84 0.63 -2.97 -7.22
C VAL A 84 2.01 -3.01 -7.86
N GLU A 85 2.48 -1.86 -8.33
CA GLU A 85 3.81 -1.72 -8.91
C GLU A 85 4.85 -1.38 -7.83
N ASN A 86 4.51 -0.43 -6.95
CA ASN A 86 5.44 0.05 -5.95
C ASN A 86 4.68 0.78 -4.82
N ILE A 87 5.25 0.68 -3.61
CA ILE A 87 4.80 1.46 -2.44
C ILE A 87 6.01 2.14 -1.80
N ASP A 88 5.88 3.43 -1.50
CA ASP A 88 6.81 4.18 -0.66
C ASP A 88 6.06 4.76 0.53
N ALA A 89 6.41 4.31 1.74
CA ALA A 89 5.76 4.73 2.98
C ALA A 89 6.76 5.32 3.98
N THR A 90 6.31 6.31 4.72
CA THR A 90 7.11 7.01 5.73
C THR A 90 6.42 6.94 7.08
N ILE A 91 7.13 6.44 8.09
CA ILE A 91 6.73 6.50 9.50
C ILE A 91 7.32 7.77 10.11
N ILE A 92 6.50 8.58 10.74
CA ILE A 92 6.90 9.82 11.42
C ILE A 92 6.70 9.61 12.91
N ALA A 93 7.81 9.37 13.63
CA ALA A 93 7.80 9.03 15.04
C ALA A 93 9.09 9.48 15.73
N GLN A 94 8.99 10.12 16.90
CA GLN A 94 10.14 10.50 17.69
C GLN A 94 10.81 9.26 18.32
N ARG A 95 10.03 8.32 18.79
CA ARG A 95 10.44 7.03 19.39
C ARG A 95 9.36 5.97 19.16
N PRO A 96 9.73 4.66 19.21
CA PRO A 96 11.09 4.10 19.25
C PRO A 96 11.83 4.21 17.91
N LYS A 97 13.10 3.79 17.84
CA LYS A 97 13.83 3.68 16.57
C LYS A 97 13.22 2.57 15.72
N MET A 98 12.76 2.89 14.50
CA MET A 98 12.09 1.97 13.59
C MET A 98 13.05 1.09 12.79
N ARG A 99 14.29 1.54 12.56
CA ARG A 99 15.26 0.88 11.68
C ARG A 99 15.39 -0.64 11.87
N PRO A 100 15.43 -1.19 13.09
CA PRO A 100 15.58 -2.64 13.28
C PRO A 100 14.39 -3.48 12.78
N TYR A 101 13.24 -2.86 12.56
CA TYR A 101 11.97 -3.54 12.24
C TYR A 101 11.54 -3.35 10.79
N ILE A 102 12.17 -2.43 10.06
CA ILE A 102 11.75 -2.02 8.71
C ILE A 102 11.77 -3.20 7.73
N ASP A 103 12.79 -4.02 7.74
CA ASP A 103 12.88 -5.14 6.80
C ASP A 103 11.74 -6.14 7.01
N GLN A 104 11.40 -6.45 8.27
CA GLN A 104 10.26 -7.32 8.57
C GLN A 104 8.92 -6.70 8.20
N MET A 105 8.76 -5.37 8.38
CA MET A 105 7.55 -4.66 7.91
C MET A 105 7.39 -4.79 6.41
N ARG A 106 8.46 -4.59 5.63
CA ARG A 106 8.46 -4.74 4.17
C ARG A 106 8.07 -6.15 3.74
N GLU A 107 8.63 -7.18 4.37
CA GLU A 107 8.29 -8.58 4.10
C GLU A 107 6.82 -8.88 4.39
N ASN A 108 6.27 -8.40 5.53
CA ASN A 108 4.88 -8.60 5.90
C ASN A 108 3.93 -7.94 4.87
N ILE A 109 4.24 -6.69 4.47
CA ILE A 109 3.45 -5.93 3.49
C ILE A 109 3.49 -6.62 2.12
N ALA A 110 4.68 -6.98 1.64
CA ALA A 110 4.86 -7.67 0.38
C ALA A 110 4.07 -8.98 0.32
N LYS A 111 4.16 -9.78 1.40
CA LYS A 111 3.41 -11.03 1.54
C LYS A 111 1.90 -10.81 1.51
N ALA A 112 1.39 -9.81 2.24
CA ALA A 112 -0.05 -9.51 2.29
C ALA A 112 -0.60 -9.05 0.94
N LEU A 113 0.21 -8.34 0.15
CA LEU A 113 -0.16 -7.83 -1.17
C LEU A 113 0.14 -8.83 -2.30
N GLY A 114 0.90 -9.91 -2.05
CA GLY A 114 1.30 -10.85 -3.08
C GLY A 114 2.32 -10.29 -4.08
N VAL A 115 3.20 -9.40 -3.63
CA VAL A 115 4.24 -8.74 -4.43
C VAL A 115 5.64 -9.05 -3.90
N GLU A 116 6.68 -8.68 -4.67
CA GLU A 116 8.06 -8.85 -4.23
C GLU A 116 8.46 -7.75 -3.23
N THR A 117 9.39 -8.08 -2.31
CA THR A 117 9.81 -7.15 -1.25
C THR A 117 10.52 -5.90 -1.79
N ASP A 118 11.11 -5.95 -2.97
CA ASP A 118 11.76 -4.81 -3.61
C ASP A 118 10.78 -3.77 -4.16
N GLN A 119 9.49 -4.13 -4.29
CA GLN A 119 8.40 -3.20 -4.61
C GLN A 119 7.94 -2.37 -3.40
N ILE A 120 8.37 -2.73 -2.18
CA ILE A 120 7.94 -2.08 -0.94
C ILE A 120 9.10 -1.33 -0.31
N ASN A 121 8.96 -0.01 -0.19
CA ASN A 121 9.87 0.81 0.59
C ASN A 121 9.17 1.33 1.86
N VAL A 122 9.86 1.20 2.99
CA VAL A 122 9.45 1.80 4.27
C VAL A 122 10.64 2.57 4.81
N LYS A 123 10.42 3.82 5.17
CA LYS A 123 11.41 4.69 5.81
C LYS A 123 10.81 5.34 7.05
N ALA A 124 11.65 5.82 7.94
CA ALA A 124 11.21 6.48 9.16
C ALA A 124 12.01 7.78 9.37
N THR A 125 11.33 8.77 9.90
CA THR A 125 11.91 10.07 10.26
C THR A 125 11.36 10.56 11.60
N THR A 126 12.09 11.52 12.21
CA THR A 126 11.58 12.33 13.34
C THR A 126 11.15 13.70 12.81
N GLU A 127 10.40 14.44 13.61
CA GLU A 127 10.13 15.87 13.38
C GLU A 127 10.97 16.77 14.32
N GLU A 128 12.13 16.24 14.76
CA GLU A 128 13.13 16.99 15.56
C GLU A 128 12.52 17.66 16.82
N GLY A 129 11.59 16.98 17.47
CA GLY A 129 10.89 17.49 18.66
C GLY A 129 9.72 18.44 18.36
N LEU A 130 9.39 18.68 17.11
CA LEU A 130 8.28 19.55 16.72
C LEU A 130 6.97 18.78 16.57
N GLY A 131 5.86 19.45 16.90
CA GLY A 131 4.52 18.91 16.76
C GLY A 131 4.23 17.70 17.64
N PHE A 132 3.08 17.08 17.47
CA PHE A 132 2.61 15.96 18.29
C PHE A 132 3.43 14.68 18.11
N THR A 133 4.01 14.46 16.94
CA THR A 133 4.93 13.35 16.71
C THR A 133 6.26 13.58 17.39
N GLY A 134 6.79 14.82 17.31
CA GLY A 134 8.04 15.22 17.94
C GLY A 134 7.97 15.23 19.46
N THR A 135 6.80 15.54 20.06
CA THR A 135 6.57 15.46 21.51
C THR A 135 6.23 14.05 21.99
N GLY A 136 6.02 13.09 21.07
CA GLY A 136 5.70 11.70 21.41
C GLY A 136 4.27 11.49 21.86
N GLU A 137 3.36 12.34 21.43
CA GLU A 137 1.91 12.19 21.69
C GLU A 137 1.25 11.20 20.72
N GLY A 138 1.84 11.01 19.54
CA GLY A 138 1.33 10.12 18.52
C GLY A 138 2.38 9.73 17.49
N ILE A 139 2.00 8.82 16.63
CA ILE A 139 2.76 8.42 15.42
C ILE A 139 1.87 8.69 14.22
N SER A 140 2.44 9.27 13.17
CA SER A 140 1.78 9.39 11.87
C SER A 140 2.51 8.59 10.80
N SER A 141 1.81 8.28 9.73
CA SER A 141 2.38 7.65 8.55
C SER A 141 1.77 8.22 7.29
N GLN A 142 2.58 8.29 6.24
CA GLN A 142 2.18 8.68 4.91
C GLN A 142 2.64 7.63 3.92
N ALA A 143 1.83 7.36 2.90
CA ALA A 143 2.18 6.44 1.84
C ALA A 143 1.80 7.01 0.48
N ILE A 144 2.56 6.63 -0.52
CA ILE A 144 2.25 6.79 -1.93
C ILE A 144 2.48 5.46 -2.62
N CYS A 145 1.66 5.14 -3.61
CA CYS A 145 1.79 3.92 -4.38
C CYS A 145 1.63 4.17 -5.87
N ALA A 146 2.21 3.29 -6.66
CA ALA A 146 1.91 3.14 -8.06
C ALA A 146 1.16 1.82 -8.26
N ILE A 147 0.05 1.88 -8.97
CA ILE A 147 -0.73 0.71 -9.38
C ILE A 147 -0.92 0.74 -10.89
N GLU A 148 -0.98 -0.42 -11.52
CA GLU A 148 -1.27 -0.54 -12.94
C GLU A 148 -2.61 -1.27 -13.12
N LYS A 149 -3.42 -0.77 -14.07
CA LYS A 149 -4.63 -1.48 -14.48
C LYS A 149 -4.28 -2.42 -15.62
N TYR A 150 -4.35 -3.74 -15.39
CA TYR A 150 -4.15 -4.65 -16.50
C TYR A 150 -5.42 -4.70 -17.35
N THR A 151 -5.28 -4.23 -18.58
CA THR A 151 -6.25 -4.50 -19.63
C THR A 151 -5.97 -5.91 -20.13
N ASN A 152 -6.96 -6.80 -20.06
CA ASN A 152 -6.90 -8.06 -20.79
C ASN A 152 -6.75 -7.72 -22.28
N TYR A 153 -5.54 -7.80 -22.81
CA TYR A 153 -5.29 -7.80 -24.25
C TYR A 153 -5.77 -9.13 -24.87
N SER A 154 -7.02 -9.51 -24.65
CA SER A 154 -7.61 -10.69 -25.28
C SER A 154 -8.25 -10.40 -26.63
N SER A 155 -7.95 -9.26 -27.25
CA SER A 155 -8.34 -8.98 -28.64
C SER A 155 -7.48 -7.87 -29.27
N ILE A 156 -6.17 -8.11 -29.40
CA ILE A 156 -5.49 -7.56 -30.56
C ILE A 156 -5.86 -8.49 -31.70
N ASP A 157 -6.90 -8.16 -32.47
CA ASP A 157 -7.02 -8.60 -33.84
C ASP A 157 -5.72 -8.16 -34.54
N VAL A 158 -4.76 -9.08 -34.64
CA VAL A 158 -3.65 -8.92 -35.56
C VAL A 158 -4.31 -8.90 -36.93
N ALA A 159 -4.63 -7.71 -37.44
CA ALA A 159 -5.08 -7.53 -38.80
C ALA A 159 -4.05 -8.26 -39.69
N ALA A 160 -4.51 -9.28 -40.38
CA ALA A 160 -3.68 -10.03 -41.31
C ALA A 160 -2.95 -9.03 -42.21
N PRO A 161 -1.66 -9.24 -42.52
CA PRO A 161 -0.93 -8.33 -43.38
C PRO A 161 -1.71 -8.26 -44.72
N ALA A 162 -2.08 -7.04 -45.09
CA ALA A 162 -2.76 -6.77 -46.36
C ALA A 162 -1.94 -7.45 -47.48
N ALA A 163 -2.62 -8.34 -48.19
CA ALA A 163 -2.04 -9.04 -49.33
C ALA A 163 -1.40 -8.03 -50.26
N GLY A 164 -0.13 -8.26 -50.59
CA GLY A 164 0.70 -7.36 -51.33
C GLY A 164 0.06 -6.87 -52.61
N CYS A 165 0.20 -5.59 -52.84
CA CYS A 165 -0.06 -4.96 -54.12
C CYS A 165 0.95 -5.52 -55.13
N GLY A 166 0.58 -6.60 -55.81
CA GLY A 166 1.29 -7.10 -56.97
C GLY A 166 0.93 -6.24 -58.19
N GLY A 167 1.91 -5.60 -58.76
CA GLY A 167 1.80 -5.06 -60.09
C GLY A 167 2.06 -3.59 -60.23
N CYS A 168 3.30 -3.26 -60.59
CA CYS A 168 3.66 -2.22 -61.58
C CYS A 168 5.18 -2.10 -61.65
N CYS A 169 5.78 -2.93 -62.42
CA CYS A 169 7.04 -2.62 -63.12
C CYS A 169 7.06 -3.37 -64.45
N ALA A 170 6.36 -2.83 -65.43
CA ALA A 170 6.67 -3.12 -66.83
C ALA A 170 7.63 -2.03 -67.29
N MET A 171 8.92 -2.34 -67.36
CA MET A 171 9.89 -1.55 -68.11
C MET A 171 9.69 -1.79 -69.59
N ASN A 172 9.34 -0.77 -70.36
CA ASN A 172 9.53 -0.74 -71.79
C ASN A 172 10.90 -0.18 -72.11
N ASN A 173 11.74 -1.04 -72.73
CA ASN A 173 12.86 -0.65 -73.55
C ASN A 173 12.33 -0.10 -74.84
N GLN A 174 12.72 1.10 -75.22
CA GLN A 174 13.24 1.51 -76.49
C GLN A 174 13.99 2.83 -76.36
#